data_56d763837efbcd908b4ee68716def144
#
_entry.id   56d763837efbcd908b4ee68716def144
#
_cell.length_a   1.000
_cell.length_b   1.000
_cell.length_c   1.000
_cell.angle_alpha   90.00
_cell.angle_beta   90.00
_cell.angle_gamma   90.00
#
_symmetry.space_group_name_H-M   'P 1'
#
loop_
_entity.id
_entity.type
_entity.pdbx_description
1 polymer ?
#
loop_
_entity_poly.entity_id
_entity_poly.type
_entity_poly.pdbx_seq_one_letter_code
_entity_poly.pdbx_strand_id
1 'polypeptide(L)'
;MLMGHAGEMTVTSAYTLNDGSHLPSIGFGTYPLRGESGVSAMVHAIDNGYRLLDSAVNYENEVDVADAVRSSGLPRNDVKVTTKIPGRFHARDLAVRSVEDSLRRMAFDVLDLVLIHWPNPSRGLYVEAWEALIECRERGLVRSIGVSNFTEEHLSRIIDATGVTPAVNQVEIHPRFPQEELVAAHERLGIVTESWSPLGKGSVDLGADPIAGPAERHGVSAGQVVLRWHLQRGLLPLPKSQSPERQRQNLDVFGFELGRDEMAAITAMGVERGRRFDGDPDIHEEM
;
A
#
# COMPACT_ATOMS: atom_id res chain seq x y z
N MET A 1 24.22 -12.01 -36.43
CA MET A 1 23.84 -12.83 -35.28
C MET A 1 24.21 -12.03 -34.03
N LEU A 2 23.32 -11.17 -33.57
CA LEU A 2 23.51 -10.33 -32.39
C LEU A 2 22.33 -10.61 -31.49
N MET A 3 22.59 -11.38 -30.43
CA MET A 3 21.60 -11.61 -29.36
C MET A 3 21.44 -10.31 -28.59
N GLY A 4 20.22 -9.78 -28.57
CA GLY A 4 19.83 -8.67 -27.73
C GLY A 4 19.91 -9.08 -26.26
N HIS A 5 20.68 -8.36 -25.48
CA HIS A 5 20.66 -8.43 -24.02
C HIS A 5 19.29 -7.97 -23.54
N ALA A 6 18.54 -8.89 -22.94
CA ALA A 6 17.42 -8.52 -22.08
C ALA A 6 18.01 -7.70 -20.92
N GLY A 7 17.68 -6.41 -20.87
CA GLY A 7 18.13 -5.54 -19.80
C GLY A 7 17.71 -6.12 -18.43
N GLU A 8 18.69 -6.30 -17.55
CA GLU A 8 18.44 -6.57 -16.12
C GLU A 8 17.51 -5.48 -15.60
N MET A 9 16.28 -5.85 -15.27
CA MET A 9 15.40 -4.95 -14.50
C MET A 9 16.03 -4.76 -13.13
N THR A 10 16.52 -3.55 -12.89
CA THR A 10 17.08 -3.15 -11.60
C THR A 10 16.10 -3.47 -10.48
N VAL A 11 16.59 -4.19 -9.48
CA VAL A 11 15.86 -4.53 -8.25
C VAL A 11 15.25 -3.25 -7.68
N THR A 12 13.92 -3.23 -7.56
CA THR A 12 13.21 -2.15 -6.85
C THR A 12 13.81 -2.01 -5.46
N SER A 13 14.16 -0.78 -5.05
CA SER A 13 14.60 -0.53 -3.67
C SER A 13 13.55 -1.07 -2.70
N ALA A 14 13.97 -1.49 -1.51
CA ALA A 14 13.08 -2.02 -0.49
C ALA A 14 13.13 -1.17 0.77
N TYR A 15 11.99 -1.04 1.45
CA TYR A 15 11.92 -0.48 2.79
C TYR A 15 12.17 -1.56 3.83
N THR A 16 13.01 -1.27 4.81
CA THR A 16 13.15 -2.08 6.02
C THR A 16 12.13 -1.60 7.04
N LEU A 17 11.26 -2.49 7.49
CA LEU A 17 10.26 -2.21 8.52
C LEU A 17 10.89 -2.22 9.93
N ASN A 18 10.20 -1.63 10.89
CA ASN A 18 10.67 -1.57 12.29
C ASN A 18 10.75 -2.96 12.98
N ASP A 19 10.14 -3.99 12.40
CA ASP A 19 10.25 -5.39 12.85
C ASP A 19 11.37 -6.19 12.14
N GLY A 20 12.16 -5.52 11.29
CA GLY A 20 13.28 -6.09 10.55
C GLY A 20 12.89 -6.79 9.23
N SER A 21 11.62 -6.88 8.91
CA SER A 21 11.17 -7.39 7.61
C SER A 21 11.34 -6.35 6.49
N HIS A 22 11.09 -6.75 5.23
CA HIS A 22 11.28 -5.88 4.08
C HIS A 22 10.05 -5.89 3.17
N LEU A 23 9.68 -4.70 2.65
CA LEU A 23 8.70 -4.53 1.59
C LEU A 23 9.33 -3.84 0.37
N PRO A 24 8.93 -4.23 -0.86
CA PRO A 24 9.27 -3.47 -2.06
C PRO A 24 8.84 -2.01 -1.93
N SER A 25 9.59 -1.07 -2.52
CA SER A 25 9.28 0.37 -2.43
C SER A 25 8.03 0.79 -3.22
N ILE A 26 7.49 -0.07 -4.06
CA ILE A 26 6.24 0.11 -4.79
C ILE A 26 5.46 -1.20 -4.79
N GLY A 27 4.15 -1.14 -4.53
CA GLY A 27 3.26 -2.30 -4.57
C GLY A 27 2.15 -2.14 -5.61
N PHE A 28 1.35 -3.18 -5.78
CA PHE A 28 0.23 -3.22 -6.69
C PHE A 28 -1.09 -3.32 -5.92
N GLY A 29 -1.93 -2.27 -6.02
CA GLY A 29 -3.26 -2.28 -5.45
C GLY A 29 -4.20 -3.20 -6.24
N THR A 30 -4.96 -4.04 -5.55
CA THR A 30 -5.83 -5.03 -6.21
C THR A 30 -7.31 -4.66 -6.27
N TYR A 31 -7.75 -3.61 -5.57
CA TYR A 31 -9.15 -3.17 -5.62
C TYR A 31 -9.52 -2.50 -6.96
N PRO A 32 -10.63 -2.86 -7.62
CA PRO A 32 -11.61 -3.90 -7.36
C PRO A 32 -11.43 -5.14 -8.30
N LEU A 33 -10.20 -5.60 -8.50
CA LEU A 33 -9.89 -6.73 -9.39
C LEU A 33 -10.44 -8.04 -8.82
N ARG A 34 -11.26 -8.77 -9.61
CA ARG A 34 -11.87 -10.05 -9.22
C ARG A 34 -11.99 -10.99 -10.42
N GLY A 35 -12.10 -12.29 -10.13
CA GLY A 35 -12.30 -13.34 -11.13
C GLY A 35 -11.15 -13.46 -12.13
N GLU A 36 -11.36 -14.16 -13.25
CA GLU A 36 -10.32 -14.45 -14.24
C GLU A 36 -9.59 -13.19 -14.75
N SER A 37 -10.32 -12.11 -15.02
CA SER A 37 -9.71 -10.86 -15.49
C SER A 37 -8.87 -10.18 -14.40
N GLY A 38 -9.29 -10.29 -13.14
CA GLY A 38 -8.53 -9.81 -11.97
C GLY A 38 -7.25 -10.63 -11.78
N VAL A 39 -7.35 -11.95 -11.79
CA VAL A 39 -6.20 -12.86 -11.71
C VAL A 39 -5.22 -12.55 -12.84
N SER A 40 -5.68 -12.49 -14.10
CA SER A 40 -4.84 -12.16 -15.25
C SER A 40 -4.11 -10.82 -15.09
N ALA A 41 -4.81 -9.77 -14.62
CA ALA A 41 -4.18 -8.46 -14.38
C ALA A 41 -3.10 -8.51 -13.29
N MET A 42 -3.31 -9.29 -12.23
CA MET A 42 -2.35 -9.47 -11.14
C MET A 42 -1.15 -10.34 -11.57
N VAL A 43 -1.36 -11.39 -12.38
CA VAL A 43 -0.27 -12.17 -13.00
C VAL A 43 0.60 -11.26 -13.87
N HIS A 44 0.00 -10.45 -14.75
CA HIS A 44 0.77 -9.50 -15.55
C HIS A 44 1.54 -8.48 -14.69
N ALA A 45 0.98 -8.06 -13.55
CA ALA A 45 1.70 -7.19 -12.63
C ALA A 45 2.94 -7.89 -12.04
N ILE A 46 2.82 -9.16 -11.63
CA ILE A 46 3.94 -9.94 -11.12
C ILE A 46 5.00 -10.17 -12.24
N ASP A 47 4.58 -10.50 -13.45
CA ASP A 47 5.45 -10.68 -14.62
C ASP A 47 6.19 -9.39 -14.99
N ASN A 48 5.53 -8.23 -14.84
CA ASN A 48 6.14 -6.92 -15.03
C ASN A 48 7.14 -6.53 -13.92
N GLY A 49 7.18 -7.27 -12.79
CA GLY A 49 8.15 -7.05 -11.72
C GLY A 49 7.58 -6.60 -10.38
N TYR A 50 6.26 -6.45 -10.22
CA TYR A 50 5.68 -6.22 -8.89
C TYR A 50 5.94 -7.40 -7.97
N ARG A 51 6.29 -7.09 -6.72
CA ARG A 51 6.57 -8.09 -5.67
C ARG A 51 5.79 -7.86 -4.38
N LEU A 52 4.80 -6.94 -4.42
CA LEU A 52 3.86 -6.67 -3.35
C LEU A 52 2.46 -6.51 -3.96
N LEU A 53 1.50 -7.32 -3.52
CA LEU A 53 0.07 -7.21 -3.86
C LEU A 53 -0.70 -6.79 -2.61
N ASP A 54 -1.46 -5.68 -2.71
CA ASP A 54 -2.26 -5.14 -1.63
C ASP A 54 -3.74 -5.50 -1.81
N SER A 55 -4.26 -6.33 -0.90
CA SER A 55 -5.64 -6.78 -0.83
C SER A 55 -6.33 -6.35 0.48
N ALA A 56 -7.55 -6.77 0.68
CA ALA A 56 -8.31 -6.67 1.93
C ALA A 56 -9.46 -7.68 1.94
N VAL A 57 -9.93 -8.07 3.14
CA VAL A 57 -11.11 -8.94 3.28
C VAL A 57 -12.32 -8.36 2.55
N ASN A 58 -12.54 -7.04 2.66
CA ASN A 58 -13.66 -6.35 2.01
C ASN A 58 -13.53 -6.22 0.49
N TYR A 59 -12.37 -6.52 -0.09
CA TYR A 59 -12.22 -6.54 -1.55
C TYR A 59 -12.79 -7.83 -2.16
N GLU A 60 -13.02 -8.86 -1.32
CA GLU A 60 -13.54 -10.18 -1.73
C GLU A 60 -12.73 -10.81 -2.87
N ASN A 61 -11.41 -10.55 -2.89
CA ASN A 61 -10.51 -11.02 -3.94
C ASN A 61 -9.26 -11.73 -3.40
N GLU A 62 -9.25 -12.11 -2.11
CA GLU A 62 -8.10 -12.79 -1.51
C GLU A 62 -7.77 -14.12 -2.21
N VAL A 63 -8.80 -14.85 -2.67
CA VAL A 63 -8.62 -16.08 -3.46
C VAL A 63 -7.97 -15.76 -4.80
N ASP A 64 -8.46 -14.73 -5.50
CA ASP A 64 -7.92 -14.29 -6.80
C ASP A 64 -6.45 -13.84 -6.68
N VAL A 65 -6.10 -13.13 -5.58
CA VAL A 65 -4.72 -12.73 -5.28
C VAL A 65 -3.84 -13.97 -5.11
N ALA A 66 -4.29 -14.94 -4.34
CA ALA A 66 -3.54 -16.17 -4.12
C ALA A 66 -3.41 -17.01 -5.41
N ASP A 67 -4.44 -17.04 -6.25
CA ASP A 67 -4.40 -17.67 -7.57
C ASP A 67 -3.40 -16.99 -8.50
N ALA A 68 -3.34 -15.65 -8.48
CA ALA A 68 -2.35 -14.90 -9.25
C ALA A 68 -0.91 -15.21 -8.79
N VAL A 69 -0.66 -15.25 -7.45
CA VAL A 69 0.64 -15.62 -6.91
C VAL A 69 1.05 -17.03 -7.35
N ARG A 70 0.14 -18.01 -7.25
CA ARG A 70 0.42 -19.39 -7.71
C ARG A 70 0.68 -19.47 -9.22
N SER A 71 -0.12 -18.76 -10.00
CA SER A 71 -0.06 -18.75 -11.47
C SER A 71 1.19 -18.05 -12.02
N SER A 72 1.83 -17.17 -11.22
CA SER A 72 3.08 -16.51 -11.62
C SER A 72 4.27 -17.47 -11.71
N GLY A 73 4.18 -18.65 -11.11
CA GLY A 73 5.28 -19.63 -11.06
C GLY A 73 6.46 -19.21 -10.15
N LEU A 74 6.40 -18.05 -9.50
CA LEU A 74 7.42 -17.63 -8.55
C LEU A 74 7.28 -18.36 -7.20
N PRO A 75 8.37 -18.54 -6.45
CA PRO A 75 8.29 -18.98 -5.07
C PRO A 75 7.38 -18.06 -4.26
N ARG A 76 6.54 -18.63 -3.36
CA ARG A 76 5.59 -17.85 -2.55
C ARG A 76 6.25 -16.68 -1.79
N ASN A 77 7.46 -16.86 -1.31
CA ASN A 77 8.18 -15.86 -0.52
C ASN A 77 8.69 -14.67 -1.35
N ASP A 78 8.71 -14.80 -2.68
CA ASP A 78 9.18 -13.74 -3.58
C ASP A 78 8.09 -12.70 -3.87
N VAL A 79 6.82 -13.02 -3.58
CA VAL A 79 5.69 -12.10 -3.72
C VAL A 79 5.08 -11.85 -2.35
N LYS A 80 5.16 -10.61 -1.87
CA LYS A 80 4.53 -10.19 -0.63
C LYS A 80 3.05 -9.94 -0.85
N VAL A 81 2.24 -10.31 0.13
CA VAL A 81 0.79 -10.14 0.09
C VAL A 81 0.34 -9.44 1.37
N THR A 82 -0.36 -8.33 1.19
CA THR A 82 -1.06 -7.61 2.27
C THR A 82 -2.54 -7.94 2.22
N THR A 83 -3.15 -8.15 3.39
CA THR A 83 -4.61 -8.11 3.55
C THR A 83 -4.98 -7.25 4.75
N LYS A 84 -6.28 -6.92 4.89
CA LYS A 84 -6.77 -6.00 5.92
C LYS A 84 -8.03 -6.55 6.58
N ILE A 85 -8.10 -6.43 7.91
CA ILE A 85 -9.31 -6.80 8.68
C ILE A 85 -10.26 -5.61 8.77
N PRO A 86 -11.53 -5.76 8.39
CA PRO A 86 -12.54 -4.70 8.49
C PRO A 86 -13.11 -4.55 9.89
N GLY A 87 -13.77 -3.42 10.15
CA GLY A 87 -14.30 -3.03 11.45
C GLY A 87 -15.25 -4.04 12.09
N ARG A 88 -16.01 -4.80 11.30
CA ARG A 88 -16.89 -5.87 11.84
C ARG A 88 -16.15 -6.97 12.59
N PHE A 89 -14.83 -7.09 12.37
CA PHE A 89 -13.98 -8.10 13.01
C PHE A 89 -13.01 -7.52 14.04
N HIS A 90 -13.22 -6.30 14.56
CA HIS A 90 -12.29 -5.68 15.51
C HIS A 90 -12.32 -6.31 16.92
N ALA A 91 -13.39 -6.98 17.34
CA ALA A 91 -13.35 -7.74 18.60
C ALA A 91 -12.24 -8.81 18.53
N ARG A 92 -11.47 -8.97 19.60
CA ARG A 92 -10.24 -9.78 19.63
C ARG A 92 -10.38 -11.15 18.97
N ASP A 93 -11.36 -11.94 19.42
CA ASP A 93 -11.58 -13.30 18.88
C ASP A 93 -11.97 -13.29 17.39
N LEU A 94 -12.69 -12.27 16.95
CA LEU A 94 -13.10 -12.12 15.56
C LEU A 94 -11.91 -11.68 14.69
N ALA A 95 -11.02 -10.84 15.21
CA ALA A 95 -9.83 -10.41 14.50
C ALA A 95 -8.88 -11.59 14.26
N VAL A 96 -8.61 -12.40 15.29
CA VAL A 96 -7.81 -13.63 15.14
C VAL A 96 -8.44 -14.56 14.10
N ARG A 97 -9.76 -14.84 14.21
CA ARG A 97 -10.46 -15.66 13.22
C ARG A 97 -10.40 -15.09 11.81
N SER A 98 -10.50 -13.77 11.64
CA SER A 98 -10.40 -13.13 10.33
C SER A 98 -9.04 -13.39 9.67
N VAL A 99 -7.95 -13.35 10.44
CA VAL A 99 -6.61 -13.71 9.96
C VAL A 99 -6.53 -15.18 9.57
N GLU A 100 -7.03 -16.09 10.42
CA GLU A 100 -7.07 -17.53 10.13
C GLU A 100 -7.93 -17.85 8.91
N ASP A 101 -9.05 -17.12 8.74
CA ASP A 101 -9.91 -17.23 7.55
C ASP A 101 -9.23 -16.75 6.27
N SER A 102 -8.46 -15.66 6.34
CA SER A 102 -7.68 -15.18 5.21
C SER A 102 -6.61 -16.19 4.80
N LEU A 103 -5.89 -16.79 5.78
CA LEU A 103 -4.93 -17.86 5.51
C LEU A 103 -5.60 -19.06 4.80
N ARG A 104 -6.78 -19.46 5.28
CA ARG A 104 -7.55 -20.57 4.66
C ARG A 104 -8.03 -20.22 3.25
N ARG A 105 -8.58 -19.01 3.03
CA ARG A 105 -9.03 -18.56 1.71
C ARG A 105 -7.90 -18.51 0.69
N MET A 106 -6.73 -18.01 1.12
CA MET A 106 -5.55 -17.91 0.27
C MET A 106 -4.79 -19.22 0.14
N ALA A 107 -5.05 -20.21 1.02
CA ALA A 107 -4.26 -21.44 1.18
C ALA A 107 -2.77 -21.10 1.37
N PHE A 108 -2.47 -20.16 2.26
CA PHE A 108 -1.12 -19.79 2.68
C PHE A 108 -0.87 -20.23 4.13
N ASP A 109 0.39 -20.60 4.43
CA ASP A 109 0.81 -20.94 5.79
C ASP A 109 1.05 -19.68 6.65
N VAL A 110 1.45 -18.57 5.98
CA VAL A 110 1.76 -17.29 6.65
C VAL A 110 1.41 -16.11 5.71
N LEU A 111 0.83 -15.04 6.29
CA LEU A 111 0.65 -13.76 5.61
C LEU A 111 1.89 -12.88 5.77
N ASP A 112 2.22 -12.07 4.77
CA ASP A 112 3.39 -11.19 4.85
C ASP A 112 3.08 -9.93 5.67
N LEU A 113 1.90 -9.31 5.44
CA LEU A 113 1.45 -8.11 6.16
C LEU A 113 -0.07 -8.16 6.36
N VAL A 114 -0.52 -7.88 7.59
CA VAL A 114 -1.95 -7.69 7.91
C VAL A 114 -2.15 -6.34 8.54
N LEU A 115 -3.15 -5.59 8.05
CA LEU A 115 -3.50 -4.27 8.53
C LEU A 115 -4.90 -4.28 9.18
N ILE A 116 -5.11 -3.41 10.17
CA ILE A 116 -6.46 -2.95 10.51
C ILE A 116 -6.89 -1.96 9.43
N HIS A 117 -8.04 -2.18 8.75
CA HIS A 117 -8.41 -1.42 7.55
C HIS A 117 -8.78 0.04 7.85
N TRP A 118 -9.56 0.27 8.90
CA TRP A 118 -9.95 1.57 9.43
C TRP A 118 -10.04 1.51 10.96
N PRO A 119 -9.85 2.62 11.69
CA PRO A 119 -9.96 2.60 13.15
C PRO A 119 -11.38 2.34 13.65
N ASN A 120 -12.41 2.72 12.91
CA ASN A 120 -13.83 2.62 13.31
C ASN A 120 -14.04 3.18 14.73
N PRO A 121 -13.86 4.50 14.93
CA PRO A 121 -13.71 5.11 16.26
C PRO A 121 -14.95 4.99 17.13
N SER A 122 -16.18 4.99 16.56
CA SER A 122 -17.41 4.86 17.36
C SER A 122 -17.52 3.50 18.07
N ARG A 123 -16.86 2.47 17.53
CA ARG A 123 -16.83 1.14 18.12
C ARG A 123 -15.79 1.02 19.24
N GLY A 124 -14.71 1.80 19.17
CA GLY A 124 -13.64 1.80 20.17
C GLY A 124 -12.85 0.50 20.26
N LEU A 125 -12.96 -0.43 19.30
CA LEU A 125 -12.40 -1.78 19.35
C LEU A 125 -11.04 -1.93 18.64
N TYR A 126 -10.51 -0.88 18.02
CA TYR A 126 -9.27 -1.00 17.26
C TYR A 126 -8.04 -1.33 18.12
N VAL A 127 -8.07 -1.02 19.42
CA VAL A 127 -7.03 -1.45 20.36
C VAL A 127 -7.07 -2.97 20.54
N GLU A 128 -8.27 -3.55 20.73
CA GLU A 128 -8.45 -5.02 20.81
C GLU A 128 -8.00 -5.71 19.51
N ALA A 129 -8.36 -5.12 18.36
CA ALA A 129 -7.93 -5.61 17.06
C ALA A 129 -6.39 -5.57 16.90
N TRP A 130 -5.75 -4.53 17.45
CA TRP A 130 -4.30 -4.42 17.44
C TRP A 130 -3.64 -5.49 18.32
N GLU A 131 -4.16 -5.70 19.53
CA GLU A 131 -3.72 -6.80 20.41
C GLU A 131 -3.86 -8.17 19.74
N ALA A 132 -4.96 -8.38 19.01
CA ALA A 132 -5.17 -9.61 18.26
C ALA A 132 -4.15 -9.81 17.12
N LEU A 133 -3.78 -8.74 16.40
CA LEU A 133 -2.73 -8.82 15.38
C LEU A 133 -1.36 -9.10 16.01
N ILE A 134 -1.04 -8.55 17.18
CA ILE A 134 0.17 -8.88 17.94
C ILE A 134 0.19 -10.38 18.27
N GLU A 135 -0.91 -10.92 18.79
CA GLU A 135 -1.05 -12.37 19.05
C GLU A 135 -0.86 -13.20 17.77
N CYS A 136 -1.47 -12.81 16.66
CA CYS A 136 -1.31 -13.51 15.38
C CYS A 136 0.16 -13.53 14.92
N ARG A 137 0.89 -12.42 15.09
CA ARG A 137 2.33 -12.36 14.79
C ARG A 137 3.15 -13.27 15.72
N GLU A 138 2.88 -13.27 17.01
CA GLU A 138 3.55 -14.14 17.99
C GLU A 138 3.30 -15.63 17.70
N ARG A 139 2.11 -15.97 17.22
CA ARG A 139 1.76 -17.33 16.77
C ARG A 139 2.37 -17.70 15.40
N GLY A 140 3.05 -16.78 14.72
CA GLY A 140 3.66 -17.00 13.41
C GLY A 140 2.66 -17.07 12.25
N LEU A 141 1.42 -16.60 12.43
CA LEU A 141 0.40 -16.54 11.37
C LEU A 141 0.65 -15.39 10.39
N VAL A 142 1.32 -14.32 10.88
CA VAL A 142 1.63 -13.10 10.14
C VAL A 142 3.07 -12.72 10.39
N ARG A 143 3.80 -12.25 9.36
CA ARG A 143 5.18 -11.76 9.50
C ARG A 143 5.23 -10.37 10.09
N SER A 144 4.47 -9.44 9.48
CA SER A 144 4.40 -8.03 9.86
C SER A 144 2.96 -7.59 10.09
N ILE A 145 2.76 -6.67 11.03
CA ILE A 145 1.45 -6.11 11.35
C ILE A 145 1.47 -4.59 11.26
N GLY A 146 0.38 -4.03 10.81
CA GLY A 146 0.23 -2.59 10.64
C GLY A 146 -1.22 -2.15 10.71
N VAL A 147 -1.44 -0.92 10.32
CA VAL A 147 -2.76 -0.28 10.32
C VAL A 147 -2.99 0.44 8.99
N SER A 148 -4.22 0.84 8.74
CA SER A 148 -4.58 1.70 7.62
C SER A 148 -5.54 2.79 8.09
N ASN A 149 -5.35 4.01 7.58
CA ASN A 149 -6.16 5.18 7.89
C ASN A 149 -6.14 5.63 9.36
N PHE A 150 -5.05 5.36 10.08
CA PHE A 150 -4.89 5.81 11.47
C PHE A 150 -4.31 7.22 11.50
N THR A 151 -4.89 8.09 12.33
CA THR A 151 -4.33 9.39 12.69
C THR A 151 -3.21 9.23 13.72
N GLU A 152 -2.43 10.28 13.99
CA GLU A 152 -1.39 10.25 15.02
C GLU A 152 -1.98 9.92 16.42
N GLU A 153 -3.20 10.38 16.72
CA GLU A 153 -3.91 10.04 17.96
C GLU A 153 -4.23 8.56 18.05
N HIS A 154 -4.78 7.97 16.96
CA HIS A 154 -5.06 6.54 16.91
C HIS A 154 -3.77 5.70 17.09
N LEU A 155 -2.66 6.12 16.45
CA LEU A 155 -1.36 5.46 16.58
C LEU A 155 -0.85 5.53 18.02
N SER A 156 -0.86 6.72 18.64
CA SER A 156 -0.43 6.89 20.03
C SER A 156 -1.21 5.96 20.94
N ARG A 157 -2.52 5.89 20.78
CA ARG A 157 -3.39 5.08 21.63
C ARG A 157 -3.09 3.59 21.58
N ILE A 158 -2.85 3.02 20.39
CA ILE A 158 -2.49 1.60 20.28
C ILE A 158 -1.06 1.32 20.77
N ILE A 159 -0.12 2.25 20.55
CA ILE A 159 1.27 2.14 21.03
C ILE A 159 1.32 2.22 22.55
N ASP A 160 0.63 3.20 23.15
CA ASP A 160 0.59 3.39 24.60
C ASP A 160 -0.06 2.18 25.31
N ALA A 161 -1.08 1.59 24.69
CA ALA A 161 -1.77 0.43 25.27
C ALA A 161 -0.95 -0.86 25.22
N THR A 162 -0.09 -1.03 24.19
CA THR A 162 0.54 -2.34 23.89
C THR A 162 2.07 -2.31 23.91
N GLY A 163 2.68 -1.14 23.81
CA GLY A 163 4.13 -1.00 23.63
C GLY A 163 4.63 -1.43 22.24
N VAL A 164 3.73 -1.77 21.31
CA VAL A 164 4.07 -2.24 19.96
C VAL A 164 3.71 -1.18 18.93
N THR A 165 4.71 -0.75 18.15
CA THR A 165 4.54 0.21 17.04
C THR A 165 4.17 -0.53 15.75
N PRO A 166 3.13 -0.08 15.00
CA PRO A 166 2.83 -0.62 13.69
C PRO A 166 4.02 -0.54 12.73
N ALA A 167 4.24 -1.57 11.93
CA ALA A 167 5.28 -1.56 10.92
C ALA A 167 4.93 -0.64 9.73
N VAL A 168 3.62 -0.54 9.43
CA VAL A 168 3.05 0.21 8.31
C VAL A 168 1.82 0.97 8.78
N ASN A 169 1.61 2.18 8.27
CA ASN A 169 0.31 2.84 8.20
C ASN A 169 0.00 3.18 6.73
N GLN A 170 -1.03 2.53 6.18
CA GLN A 170 -1.45 2.75 4.79
C GLN A 170 -2.55 3.82 4.74
N VAL A 171 -2.27 4.98 4.13
CA VAL A 171 -3.17 6.13 4.14
C VAL A 171 -3.40 6.71 2.75
N GLU A 172 -4.46 7.52 2.58
CA GLU A 172 -4.69 8.26 1.35
C GLU A 172 -3.61 9.32 1.18
N ILE A 173 -2.77 9.19 0.13
CA ILE A 173 -1.83 10.24 -0.24
C ILE A 173 -1.80 10.36 -1.76
N HIS A 174 -1.91 11.60 -2.25
CA HIS A 174 -1.72 12.02 -3.63
C HIS A 174 -1.45 13.53 -3.66
N PRO A 175 -1.08 14.15 -4.80
CA PRO A 175 -0.73 15.57 -4.86
C PRO A 175 -1.76 16.54 -4.25
N ARG A 176 -3.06 16.24 -4.33
CA ARG A 176 -4.09 17.07 -3.68
C ARG A 176 -4.25 16.83 -2.17
N PHE A 177 -3.69 15.75 -1.65
CA PHE A 177 -3.77 15.39 -0.24
C PHE A 177 -2.43 14.80 0.22
N PRO A 178 -1.39 15.64 0.39
CA PRO A 178 -0.02 15.20 0.66
C PRO A 178 0.24 14.71 2.08
N GLN A 179 -0.61 15.05 3.06
CA GLN A 179 -0.57 14.63 4.46
C GLN A 179 0.82 14.78 5.11
N GLU A 180 1.48 15.93 4.95
CA GLU A 180 2.86 16.15 5.39
C GLU A 180 3.05 15.94 6.89
N GLU A 181 2.10 16.41 7.72
CA GLU A 181 2.15 16.26 9.19
C GLU A 181 2.08 14.79 9.61
N LEU A 182 1.17 14.02 9.02
CA LEU A 182 1.02 12.59 9.30
C LEU A 182 2.24 11.79 8.84
N VAL A 183 2.80 12.11 7.66
CA VAL A 183 4.03 11.49 7.16
C VAL A 183 5.20 11.77 8.12
N ALA A 184 5.35 13.02 8.58
CA ALA A 184 6.38 13.37 9.56
C ALA A 184 6.18 12.65 10.91
N ALA A 185 4.93 12.41 11.33
CA ALA A 185 4.63 11.59 12.51
C ALA A 185 5.07 10.13 12.31
N HIS A 186 4.79 9.54 11.14
CA HIS A 186 5.24 8.18 10.81
C HIS A 186 6.77 8.06 10.83
N GLU A 187 7.49 9.02 10.26
CA GLU A 187 8.96 9.04 10.31
C GLU A 187 9.48 9.06 11.75
N ARG A 188 8.91 9.91 12.62
CA ARG A 188 9.30 9.96 14.05
C ARG A 188 9.06 8.65 14.79
N LEU A 189 8.02 7.90 14.40
CA LEU A 189 7.64 6.63 15.00
C LEU A 189 8.33 5.41 14.35
N GLY A 190 9.07 5.61 13.26
CA GLY A 190 9.68 4.51 12.50
C GLY A 190 8.65 3.64 11.78
N ILE A 191 7.52 4.22 11.36
CA ILE A 191 6.44 3.57 10.63
C ILE A 191 6.62 3.83 9.13
N VAL A 192 6.57 2.80 8.29
CA VAL A 192 6.56 2.98 6.83
C VAL A 192 5.18 3.46 6.40
N THR A 193 5.15 4.54 5.62
CA THR A 193 3.90 5.07 5.05
C THR A 193 3.62 4.42 3.71
N GLU A 194 2.53 3.65 3.60
CA GLU A 194 1.98 3.24 2.31
C GLU A 194 0.92 4.22 1.84
N SER A 195 0.88 4.46 0.50
CA SER A 195 -0.06 5.41 -0.10
C SER A 195 -1.09 4.68 -0.95
N TRP A 196 -2.35 4.65 -0.50
CA TRP A 196 -3.43 4.20 -1.36
C TRP A 196 -3.96 5.33 -2.26
N SER A 197 -4.51 4.96 -3.42
CA SER A 197 -4.94 5.90 -4.48
C SER A 197 -3.86 6.93 -4.88
N PRO A 198 -2.59 6.53 -5.09
CA PRO A 198 -1.47 7.47 -5.25
C PRO A 198 -1.65 8.43 -6.44
N LEU A 199 -2.40 8.05 -7.46
CA LEU A 199 -2.72 8.88 -8.63
C LEU A 199 -4.07 9.61 -8.49
N GLY A 200 -4.69 9.61 -7.31
CA GLY A 200 -5.94 10.32 -7.00
C GLY A 200 -7.17 9.84 -7.75
N LYS A 201 -7.12 8.74 -8.53
CA LYS A 201 -8.26 8.17 -9.31
C LYS A 201 -9.10 9.25 -10.04
N GLY A 202 -8.47 10.22 -10.66
CA GLY A 202 -9.12 11.30 -11.41
C GLY A 202 -9.44 12.57 -10.60
N SER A 203 -9.15 12.65 -9.32
CA SER A 203 -9.23 13.88 -8.53
C SER A 203 -8.00 14.78 -8.70
N VAL A 204 -6.85 14.20 -9.06
CA VAL A 204 -5.62 14.93 -9.38
C VAL A 204 -5.64 15.32 -10.86
N ASP A 205 -5.44 16.60 -11.14
CA ASP A 205 -5.22 17.06 -12.51
C ASP A 205 -3.77 16.71 -12.92
N LEU A 206 -3.62 15.61 -13.61
CA LEU A 206 -2.33 15.16 -14.13
C LEU A 206 -1.79 16.05 -15.28
N GLY A 207 -2.64 16.91 -15.87
CA GLY A 207 -2.25 17.89 -16.87
C GLY A 207 -1.80 19.23 -16.29
N ALA A 208 -1.89 19.42 -14.97
CA ALA A 208 -1.43 20.64 -14.31
C ALA A 208 0.08 20.83 -14.44
N ASP A 209 0.53 22.07 -14.62
CA ASP A 209 1.93 22.44 -14.83
C ASP A 209 2.92 21.81 -13.84
N PRO A 210 2.64 21.69 -12.51
CA PRO A 210 3.54 21.04 -11.56
C PRO A 210 3.84 19.58 -11.88
N ILE A 211 2.98 18.90 -12.64
CA ILE A 211 3.13 17.50 -13.05
C ILE A 211 3.52 17.39 -14.52
N ALA A 212 2.81 18.11 -15.40
CA ALA A 212 3.03 18.05 -16.85
C ALA A 212 4.41 18.58 -17.26
N GLY A 213 4.88 19.65 -16.63
CA GLY A 213 6.20 20.21 -16.89
C GLY A 213 7.37 19.25 -16.61
N PRO A 214 7.43 18.64 -15.41
CA PRO A 214 8.39 17.56 -15.14
C PRO A 214 8.25 16.36 -16.08
N ALA A 215 7.02 15.94 -16.41
CA ALA A 215 6.79 14.83 -17.34
C ALA A 215 7.43 15.09 -18.72
N GLU A 216 7.28 16.29 -19.26
CA GLU A 216 7.91 16.70 -20.52
C GLU A 216 9.43 16.73 -20.41
N ARG A 217 9.97 17.39 -19.36
CA ARG A 217 11.43 17.52 -19.16
C ARG A 217 12.14 16.17 -19.02
N HIS A 218 11.53 15.22 -18.32
CA HIS A 218 12.11 13.90 -18.08
C HIS A 218 11.74 12.88 -19.15
N GLY A 219 10.84 13.21 -20.10
CA GLY A 219 10.36 12.29 -21.14
C GLY A 219 9.55 11.12 -20.58
N VAL A 220 8.80 11.32 -19.48
CA VAL A 220 8.03 10.30 -18.79
C VAL A 220 6.54 10.68 -18.72
N SER A 221 5.67 9.75 -18.34
CA SER A 221 4.26 10.06 -18.15
C SER A 221 4.00 10.84 -16.85
N ALA A 222 2.91 11.60 -16.81
CA ALA A 222 2.45 12.29 -15.62
C ALA A 222 2.25 11.35 -14.41
N GLY A 223 1.80 10.11 -14.67
CA GLY A 223 1.68 9.09 -13.63
C GLY A 223 3.04 8.70 -13.02
N GLN A 224 4.09 8.57 -13.84
CA GLN A 224 5.44 8.29 -13.37
C GLN A 224 5.98 9.45 -12.52
N VAL A 225 5.72 10.70 -12.89
CA VAL A 225 6.09 11.89 -12.09
C VAL A 225 5.47 11.80 -10.69
N VAL A 226 4.17 11.54 -10.60
CA VAL A 226 3.48 11.43 -9.30
C VAL A 226 4.01 10.26 -8.48
N LEU A 227 4.24 9.09 -9.09
CA LEU A 227 4.81 7.95 -8.38
C LEU A 227 6.25 8.21 -7.92
N ARG A 228 7.06 8.89 -8.72
CA ARG A 228 8.40 9.31 -8.33
C ARG A 228 8.38 10.31 -7.16
N TRP A 229 7.42 11.25 -7.15
CA TRP A 229 7.19 12.15 -6.03
C TRP A 229 6.89 11.39 -4.73
N HIS A 230 6.07 10.32 -4.76
CA HIS A 230 5.87 9.45 -3.60
C HIS A 230 7.19 8.83 -3.13
N LEU A 231 7.93 8.20 -4.03
CA LEU A 231 9.18 7.52 -3.69
C LEU A 231 10.23 8.45 -3.10
N GLN A 232 10.38 9.68 -3.65
CA GLN A 232 11.33 10.67 -3.13
C GLN A 232 10.91 11.27 -1.78
N ARG A 233 9.64 11.12 -1.40
CA ARG A 233 9.15 11.42 -0.05
C ARG A 233 9.28 10.24 0.92
N GLY A 234 9.93 9.14 0.53
CA GLY A 234 10.03 7.94 1.36
C GLY A 234 8.73 7.15 1.49
N LEU A 235 7.76 7.34 0.60
CA LEU A 235 6.45 6.69 0.64
C LEU A 235 6.41 5.47 -0.29
N LEU A 236 5.63 4.46 0.10
CA LEU A 236 5.36 3.25 -0.70
C LEU A 236 4.01 3.39 -1.43
N PRO A 237 3.97 3.81 -2.71
CA PRO A 237 2.72 3.93 -3.44
C PRO A 237 2.19 2.57 -3.91
N LEU A 238 0.84 2.46 -3.94
CA LEU A 238 0.10 1.27 -4.37
C LEU A 238 -0.77 1.58 -5.61
N PRO A 239 -0.15 1.87 -6.78
CA PRO A 239 -0.91 2.09 -8.00
C PRO A 239 -1.62 0.81 -8.44
N LYS A 240 -2.80 0.96 -9.08
CA LYS A 240 -3.55 -0.12 -9.70
C LYS A 240 -3.75 0.15 -11.19
N SER A 241 -3.54 -0.87 -12.02
CA SER A 241 -3.89 -0.83 -13.43
C SER A 241 -4.27 -2.22 -13.95
N GLN A 242 -5.26 -2.28 -14.86
CA GLN A 242 -5.56 -3.49 -15.63
C GLN A 242 -4.74 -3.55 -16.94
N SER A 243 -4.12 -2.45 -17.36
CA SER A 243 -3.29 -2.39 -18.56
C SER A 243 -1.85 -2.83 -18.22
N PRO A 244 -1.34 -3.90 -18.83
CA PRO A 244 0.06 -4.34 -18.65
C PRO A 244 1.06 -3.24 -19.00
N GLU A 245 0.75 -2.41 -20.00
CA GLU A 245 1.57 -1.27 -20.38
C GLU A 245 1.70 -0.24 -19.25
N ARG A 246 0.56 0.16 -18.66
CA ARG A 246 0.57 1.11 -17.53
C ARG A 246 1.22 0.50 -16.28
N GLN A 247 1.11 -0.81 -16.08
CA GLN A 247 1.81 -1.50 -14.99
C GLN A 247 3.32 -1.36 -15.14
N ARG A 248 3.88 -1.56 -16.36
CA ARG A 248 5.30 -1.35 -16.63
C ARG A 248 5.71 0.10 -16.44
N GLN A 249 4.95 1.04 -16.98
CA GLN A 249 5.21 2.47 -16.81
C GLN A 249 5.24 2.88 -15.33
N ASN A 250 4.32 2.36 -14.52
CA ASN A 250 4.28 2.63 -13.09
C ASN A 250 5.50 2.08 -12.33
N LEU A 251 6.15 1.03 -12.81
CA LEU A 251 7.40 0.50 -12.25
C LEU A 251 8.65 1.22 -12.77
N ASP A 252 8.57 1.82 -13.95
CA ASP A 252 9.68 2.55 -14.58
C ASP A 252 9.78 3.98 -14.03
N VAL A 253 10.06 4.09 -12.73
CA VAL A 253 10.10 5.35 -11.97
C VAL A 253 11.44 5.59 -11.26
N PHE A 254 12.41 4.70 -11.47
CA PHE A 254 13.71 4.79 -10.81
C PHE A 254 14.79 5.42 -11.69
N GLY A 255 14.54 5.61 -13.00
CA GLY A 255 15.48 6.10 -13.99
C GLY A 255 15.64 7.63 -14.03
N PHE A 256 14.86 8.38 -13.25
CA PHE A 256 14.93 9.85 -13.19
C PHE A 256 14.70 10.35 -11.76
N GLU A 257 15.01 11.62 -11.51
CA GLU A 257 14.83 12.26 -10.22
C GLU A 257 14.19 13.64 -10.38
N LEU A 258 13.17 13.91 -9.55
CA LEU A 258 12.54 15.23 -9.49
C LEU A 258 13.42 16.19 -8.67
N GLY A 259 13.65 17.39 -9.21
CA GLY A 259 14.34 18.45 -8.52
C GLY A 259 13.56 18.97 -7.30
N ARG A 260 14.24 19.68 -6.40
CA ARG A 260 13.62 20.21 -5.17
C ARG A 260 12.40 21.09 -5.47
N ASP A 261 12.48 21.95 -6.49
CA ASP A 261 11.40 22.87 -6.86
C ASP A 261 10.20 22.10 -7.46
N GLU A 262 10.45 21.04 -8.23
CA GLU A 262 9.42 20.17 -8.77
C GLU A 262 8.69 19.41 -7.64
N MET A 263 9.45 18.84 -6.69
CA MET A 263 8.89 18.20 -5.50
C MET A 263 8.02 19.15 -4.68
N ALA A 264 8.50 20.38 -4.45
CA ALA A 264 7.76 21.41 -3.72
C ALA A 264 6.49 21.83 -4.47
N ALA A 265 6.57 22.03 -5.80
CA ALA A 265 5.44 22.43 -6.62
C ALA A 265 4.32 21.37 -6.62
N ILE A 266 4.68 20.08 -6.70
CA ILE A 266 3.71 18.98 -6.62
C ILE A 266 3.08 18.93 -5.22
N THR A 267 3.86 19.08 -4.16
CA THR A 267 3.37 19.08 -2.78
C THR A 267 2.41 20.26 -2.53
N ALA A 268 2.71 21.43 -3.11
CA ALA A 268 1.88 22.63 -3.01
C ALA A 268 0.52 22.52 -3.74
N MET A 269 0.27 21.46 -4.50
CA MET A 269 -1.07 21.17 -5.06
C MET A 269 -2.08 20.72 -4.00
N GLY A 270 -1.63 20.48 -2.77
CA GLY A 270 -2.47 20.13 -1.63
C GLY A 270 -3.57 21.14 -1.35
N VAL A 271 -4.77 20.66 -1.03
CA VAL A 271 -5.92 21.50 -0.65
C VAL A 271 -6.50 21.03 0.67
N GLU A 272 -7.09 21.95 1.45
CA GLU A 272 -7.65 21.67 2.79
C GLU A 272 -8.65 20.50 2.78
N ARG A 273 -9.50 20.39 1.75
CA ARG A 273 -10.43 19.26 1.52
C ARG A 273 -9.92 18.35 0.41
N GLY A 274 -8.68 17.88 0.57
CA GLY A 274 -8.01 17.03 -0.42
C GLY A 274 -8.47 15.57 -0.42
N ARG A 275 -9.11 15.09 0.67
CA ARG A 275 -9.62 13.71 0.76
C ARG A 275 -10.58 13.40 -0.38
N ARG A 276 -10.43 12.23 -0.96
CA ARG A 276 -11.19 11.86 -2.14
C ARG A 276 -12.60 11.35 -1.81
N PHE A 277 -12.75 10.63 -0.70
CA PHE A 277 -13.99 9.95 -0.34
C PHE A 277 -14.63 10.49 0.93
N ASP A 278 -14.21 11.66 1.41
CA ASP A 278 -14.58 12.19 2.71
C ASP A 278 -14.39 11.19 3.87
N GLY A 279 -13.53 10.18 3.64
CA GLY A 279 -13.19 9.14 4.61
C GLY A 279 -12.31 9.71 5.72
N ASP A 280 -12.91 10.45 6.65
CA ASP A 280 -12.22 10.97 7.81
C ASP A 280 -12.06 9.87 8.86
N PRO A 281 -10.82 9.47 9.21
CA PRO A 281 -10.56 8.41 10.18
C PRO A 281 -11.19 8.62 11.55
N ASP A 282 -11.46 9.87 11.92
CA ASP A 282 -12.04 10.20 13.23
C ASP A 282 -13.55 9.97 13.30
N ILE A 283 -14.22 9.77 12.14
CA ILE A 283 -15.67 9.55 12.06
C ILE A 283 -16.09 8.45 11.08
N HIS A 284 -15.16 7.99 10.23
CA HIS A 284 -15.49 6.97 9.21
C HIS A 284 -15.64 5.60 9.84
N GLU A 285 -16.71 4.91 9.48
CA GLU A 285 -17.02 3.54 9.91
C GLU A 285 -17.09 2.61 8.70
N GLU A 286 -16.13 1.68 8.63
CA GLU A 286 -16.07 0.64 7.60
C GLU A 286 -16.38 -0.72 8.23
N MET A 287 -17.40 -1.42 7.72
CA MET A 287 -17.88 -2.69 8.26
C MET A 287 -17.54 -3.91 7.39
#